data_9c6dc17b5788d432936b8df63ac83222
#
_entry.id   9c6dc17b5788d432936b8df63ac83222
#
_cell.length_a   1.000
_cell.length_b   1.000
_cell.length_c   1.000
_cell.angle_alpha   90.00
_cell.angle_beta   90.00
_cell.angle_gamma   90.00
#
_symmetry.space_group_name_H-M   'P 1'
#
loop_
_entity.id
_entity.type
_entity.pdbx_description
1 polymer ?
#
loop_
_entity_poly.entity_id
_entity_poly.type
_entity_poly.pdbx_seq_one_letter_code
_entity_poly.pdbx_strand_id
1 'polypeptide(L)'
;MHCSDIHSLDNNSLIHQFISRALKLELSSLELGVTKIDEDRFFVVKVQDNDRAIEDSQIEIHRSYIDVHLALAGQETLTYAIKPATSAFMDGKEFDNDVEFVESVNNEQSVTLNEGEFVVFYPGEWHRPMVSKSGGQPINKVVIKIDSSLYNSK
;
A
#
# COMPACT_ATOMS: atom_id res chain seq x y z
N MET A 1 4.12 -3.64 9.21
CA MET A 1 4.70 -2.89 8.07
C MET A 1 6.06 -3.48 7.73
N HIS A 2 6.34 -3.62 6.43
CA HIS A 2 7.58 -4.24 5.95
C HIS A 2 8.07 -3.49 4.71
N CYS A 3 9.34 -3.10 4.69
CA CYS A 3 9.95 -2.39 3.56
C CYS A 3 11.06 -3.24 2.94
N SER A 4 11.17 -3.22 1.61
CA SER A 4 12.26 -3.81 0.86
C SER A 4 12.28 -3.23 -0.57
N ASP A 5 12.98 -3.88 -1.48
CA ASP A 5 13.00 -3.50 -2.89
C ASP A 5 12.89 -4.74 -3.80
N ILE A 6 12.53 -4.48 -5.06
CA ILE A 6 12.27 -5.56 -6.03
C ILE A 6 13.52 -6.34 -6.43
N HIS A 7 14.72 -5.86 -6.12
CA HIS A 7 15.98 -6.54 -6.39
C HIS A 7 16.44 -7.41 -5.23
N SER A 8 15.76 -7.34 -4.09
CA SER A 8 16.08 -8.05 -2.85
C SER A 8 14.95 -8.95 -2.36
N LEU A 9 14.15 -9.50 -3.29
CA LEU A 9 13.04 -10.37 -2.92
C LEU A 9 13.54 -11.71 -2.36
N ASP A 10 12.94 -12.11 -1.25
CA ASP A 10 13.20 -13.37 -0.57
C ASP A 10 12.18 -14.42 -1.02
N ASN A 11 12.62 -15.44 -1.73
CA ASN A 11 11.74 -16.50 -2.24
C ASN A 11 11.09 -17.34 -1.14
N ASN A 12 11.58 -17.25 0.09
CA ASN A 12 10.98 -17.93 1.24
C ASN A 12 9.88 -17.09 1.91
N SER A 13 9.77 -15.82 1.54
CA SER A 13 8.72 -14.95 2.05
C SER A 13 7.48 -15.05 1.19
N LEU A 14 6.34 -15.39 1.79
CA LEU A 14 5.08 -15.50 1.05
C LEU A 14 4.68 -14.18 0.41
N ILE A 15 4.83 -13.06 1.14
CA ILE A 15 4.50 -11.74 0.59
C ILE A 15 5.40 -11.41 -0.60
N HIS A 16 6.69 -11.74 -0.54
CA HIS A 16 7.60 -11.53 -1.66
C HIS A 16 7.25 -12.41 -2.87
N GLN A 17 6.71 -13.61 -2.65
CA GLN A 17 6.22 -14.45 -3.73
C GLN A 17 5.03 -13.81 -4.47
N PHE A 18 4.10 -13.19 -3.75
CA PHE A 18 3.01 -12.43 -4.37
C PHE A 18 3.55 -11.25 -5.16
N ILE A 19 4.50 -10.51 -4.60
CA ILE A 19 5.13 -9.38 -5.31
C ILE A 19 5.81 -9.87 -6.58
N SER A 20 6.56 -10.97 -6.53
CA SER A 20 7.18 -11.58 -7.71
C SER A 20 6.17 -11.92 -8.80
N ARG A 21 5.00 -12.42 -8.44
CA ARG A 21 3.93 -12.70 -9.39
C ARG A 21 3.44 -11.42 -10.07
N ALA A 22 3.23 -10.36 -9.30
CA ALA A 22 2.82 -9.08 -9.86
C ALA A 22 3.88 -8.51 -10.81
N LEU A 23 5.15 -8.67 -10.51
CA LEU A 23 6.26 -8.19 -11.35
C LEU A 23 6.36 -8.90 -12.71
N LYS A 24 5.69 -10.02 -12.90
CA LYS A 24 5.58 -10.67 -14.22
C LYS A 24 4.74 -9.85 -15.20
N LEU A 25 3.92 -8.95 -14.69
CA LEU A 25 3.28 -7.93 -15.51
C LEU A 25 4.32 -6.84 -15.81
N GLU A 26 4.21 -6.22 -16.98
CA GLU A 26 5.01 -5.02 -17.29
C GLU A 26 4.35 -3.82 -16.61
N LEU A 27 4.63 -3.61 -15.32
CA LEU A 27 3.92 -2.64 -14.48
C LEU A 27 3.97 -1.22 -15.06
N SER A 28 5.11 -0.83 -15.62
CA SER A 28 5.26 0.51 -16.22
C SER A 28 4.39 0.73 -17.45
N SER A 29 3.97 -0.34 -18.10
CA SER A 29 3.15 -0.30 -19.33
C SER A 29 1.66 -0.51 -19.06
N LEU A 30 1.26 -0.77 -17.82
CA LEU A 30 -0.15 -0.95 -17.48
C LEU A 30 -0.92 0.37 -17.64
N GLU A 31 -2.17 0.24 -18.00
CA GLU A 31 -3.10 1.37 -17.99
C GLU A 31 -3.38 1.80 -16.53
N LEU A 32 -3.77 3.05 -16.35
CA LEU A 32 -4.18 3.55 -15.03
C LEU A 32 -5.39 2.77 -14.55
N GLY A 33 -5.43 2.52 -13.24
CA GLY A 33 -6.51 1.78 -12.60
C GLY A 33 -6.16 0.31 -12.38
N VAL A 34 -7.19 -0.52 -12.33
CA VAL A 34 -7.10 -1.91 -11.89
C VAL A 34 -6.71 -2.85 -13.01
N THR A 35 -5.72 -3.71 -12.77
CA THR A 35 -5.38 -4.89 -13.58
C THR A 35 -5.44 -6.11 -12.68
N LYS A 36 -6.33 -7.05 -12.98
CA LYS A 36 -6.55 -8.24 -12.16
C LYS A 36 -5.51 -9.32 -12.48
N ILE A 37 -5.01 -9.99 -11.43
CA ILE A 37 -4.15 -11.18 -11.54
C ILE A 37 -4.94 -12.43 -11.15
N ASP A 38 -5.67 -12.39 -10.05
CA ASP A 38 -6.59 -13.44 -9.59
C ASP A 38 -7.89 -12.77 -9.15
N GLU A 39 -8.68 -12.31 -10.12
CA GLU A 39 -9.95 -11.63 -9.93
C GLU A 39 -9.86 -10.52 -8.85
N ASP A 40 -10.82 -10.48 -7.94
CA ASP A 40 -10.86 -9.48 -6.87
C ASP A 40 -9.97 -9.83 -5.67
N ARG A 41 -9.28 -10.97 -5.73
CA ARG A 41 -8.46 -11.46 -4.62
C ARG A 41 -7.00 -11.04 -4.73
N PHE A 42 -6.55 -10.75 -5.95
CA PHE A 42 -5.17 -10.33 -6.19
C PHE A 42 -5.14 -9.48 -7.46
N PHE A 43 -4.81 -8.21 -7.31
CA PHE A 43 -4.79 -7.28 -8.43
C PHE A 43 -3.82 -6.15 -8.15
N VAL A 44 -3.51 -5.37 -9.19
CA VAL A 44 -2.69 -4.16 -9.07
C VAL A 44 -3.50 -2.94 -9.47
N VAL A 45 -3.24 -1.83 -8.80
CA VAL A 45 -3.81 -0.52 -9.13
C VAL A 45 -2.67 0.39 -9.56
N LYS A 46 -2.67 0.79 -10.83
CA LYS A 46 -1.70 1.74 -11.37
C LYS A 46 -2.14 3.16 -11.07
N VAL A 47 -1.26 3.95 -10.47
CA VAL A 47 -1.54 5.32 -10.07
C VAL A 47 -0.47 6.26 -10.64
N GLN A 48 -0.93 7.30 -11.35
CA GLN A 48 -0.12 8.45 -11.75
C GLN A 48 -0.91 9.69 -11.35
N ASP A 49 -0.43 10.41 -10.35
CA ASP A 49 -1.13 11.56 -9.77
C ASP A 49 -0.10 12.44 -9.07
N ASN A 50 -0.55 13.51 -8.45
CA ASN A 50 0.28 14.36 -7.61
C ASN A 50 0.04 13.99 -6.15
N ASP A 51 1.09 14.09 -5.34
CA ASP A 51 0.95 13.96 -3.89
C ASP A 51 0.24 15.18 -3.28
N ARG A 52 -0.08 15.08 -2.00
CA ARG A 52 -0.78 16.12 -1.24
C ARG A 52 0.04 16.50 -0.02
N ALA A 53 -0.18 17.72 0.44
CA ALA A 53 0.30 18.10 1.77
C ALA A 53 -0.38 17.22 2.83
N ILE A 54 0.32 16.98 3.94
CA ILE A 54 -0.19 16.11 5.01
C ILE A 54 -1.55 16.60 5.51
N GLU A 55 -1.71 17.91 5.68
CA GLU A 55 -2.97 18.51 6.15
C GLU A 55 -4.15 18.34 5.19
N ASP A 56 -3.88 18.05 3.91
CA ASP A 56 -4.90 17.84 2.88
C ASP A 56 -5.19 16.36 2.62
N SER A 57 -4.69 15.45 3.46
CA SER A 57 -4.81 14.02 3.29
C SER A 57 -5.35 13.35 4.55
N GLN A 58 -5.80 12.11 4.42
CA GLN A 58 -6.31 11.30 5.51
C GLN A 58 -5.52 10.00 5.62
N ILE A 59 -5.42 9.47 6.84
CA ILE A 59 -4.86 8.15 7.09
C ILE A 59 -5.93 7.13 6.82
N GLU A 60 -5.56 6.07 6.11
CA GLU A 60 -6.46 4.97 5.77
C GLU A 60 -6.05 3.67 6.44
N ILE A 61 -7.01 2.77 6.59
CA ILE A 61 -6.81 1.43 7.14
C ILE A 61 -7.71 0.46 6.38
N HIS A 62 -7.24 -0.76 6.20
CA HIS A 62 -7.97 -1.82 5.52
C HIS A 62 -8.21 -3.00 6.45
N ARG A 63 -9.30 -3.74 6.20
CA ARG A 63 -9.64 -4.95 6.93
C ARG A 63 -9.23 -6.22 6.20
N SER A 64 -9.45 -6.26 4.89
CA SER A 64 -9.38 -7.49 4.10
C SER A 64 -8.14 -7.58 3.23
N TYR A 65 -7.60 -6.45 2.77
CA TYR A 65 -6.48 -6.45 1.83
C TYR A 65 -5.16 -6.09 2.49
N ILE A 66 -4.12 -6.76 2.00
CA ILE A 66 -2.73 -6.35 2.20
C ILE A 66 -2.41 -5.41 1.04
N ASP A 67 -1.86 -4.24 1.36
CA ASP A 67 -1.46 -3.26 0.35
C ASP A 67 0.06 -3.22 0.25
N VAL A 68 0.58 -3.41 -0.98
CA VAL A 68 2.00 -3.19 -1.28
C VAL A 68 2.10 -1.95 -2.16
N HIS A 69 2.69 -0.89 -1.63
CA HIS A 69 2.96 0.33 -2.38
C HIS A 69 4.35 0.25 -2.97
N LEU A 70 4.45 0.26 -4.28
CA LEU A 70 5.71 0.14 -5.03
C LEU A 70 5.91 1.37 -5.91
N ALA A 71 7.01 2.09 -5.69
CA ALA A 71 7.38 3.23 -6.52
C ALA A 71 7.95 2.72 -7.87
N LEU A 72 7.35 3.16 -8.98
CA LEU A 72 7.80 2.80 -10.33
C LEU A 72 8.79 3.81 -10.87
N ALA A 73 8.65 5.08 -10.50
CA ALA A 73 9.57 6.15 -10.89
C ALA A 73 9.49 7.27 -9.86
N GLY A 74 10.58 8.03 -9.72
CA GLY A 74 10.64 9.12 -8.75
C GLY A 74 10.61 8.61 -7.31
N GLN A 75 9.99 9.38 -6.44
CA GLN A 75 9.89 9.06 -5.02
C GLN A 75 8.46 9.23 -4.54
N GLU A 76 8.08 8.40 -3.59
CA GLU A 76 6.84 8.58 -2.84
C GLU A 76 7.13 8.57 -1.35
N THR A 77 6.59 9.53 -0.61
CA THR A 77 6.57 9.50 0.85
C THR A 77 5.20 9.07 1.34
N LEU A 78 5.21 8.13 2.27
CA LEU A 78 4.02 7.67 2.99
C LEU A 78 4.28 7.88 4.48
N THR A 79 3.20 8.11 5.24
CA THR A 79 3.29 8.08 6.69
C THR A 79 2.49 6.89 7.21
N TYR A 80 2.79 6.45 8.41
CA TYR A 80 2.16 5.29 9.02
C TYR A 80 2.18 5.39 10.53
N ALA A 81 1.28 4.66 11.19
CA ALA A 81 1.30 4.52 12.64
C ALA A 81 2.17 3.33 13.04
N ILE A 82 2.98 3.51 14.08
CA ILE A 82 3.82 2.43 14.62
C ILE A 82 2.96 1.28 15.16
N LYS A 83 1.84 1.62 15.82
CA LYS A 83 0.94 0.63 16.38
C LYS A 83 -0.26 0.39 15.47
N PRO A 84 -0.63 -0.87 15.22
CA PRO A 84 -1.82 -1.18 14.46
C PRO A 84 -3.09 -0.78 15.24
N ALA A 85 -4.22 -0.78 14.54
CA ALA A 85 -5.52 -0.57 15.17
C ALA A 85 -5.80 -1.67 16.20
N THR A 86 -6.53 -1.32 17.25
CA THR A 86 -6.93 -2.29 18.27
C THR A 86 -7.95 -3.28 17.71
N SER A 87 -8.03 -4.47 18.31
CA SER A 87 -9.06 -5.45 17.97
C SER A 87 -10.47 -4.86 18.15
N ALA A 88 -10.68 -4.07 19.18
CA ALA A 88 -11.96 -3.42 19.43
C ALA A 88 -12.35 -2.47 18.28
N PHE A 89 -11.40 -1.71 17.72
CA PHE A 89 -11.65 -0.87 16.56
C PHE A 89 -11.98 -1.70 15.32
N MET A 90 -11.17 -2.73 15.06
CA MET A 90 -11.32 -3.58 13.87
C MET A 90 -12.64 -4.36 13.89
N ASP A 91 -13.04 -4.88 15.06
CA ASP A 91 -14.25 -5.69 15.21
C ASP A 91 -15.52 -4.83 15.30
N GLY A 92 -15.39 -3.59 15.73
CA GLY A 92 -16.50 -2.70 16.01
C GLY A 92 -17.01 -1.89 14.83
N LYS A 93 -16.38 -1.99 13.66
CA LYS A 93 -16.71 -1.19 12.48
C LYS A 93 -16.84 -2.01 11.22
N GLU A 94 -17.79 -1.65 10.37
CA GLU A 94 -17.82 -2.05 8.97
C GLU A 94 -17.03 -1.03 8.14
N PHE A 95 -16.26 -1.51 7.19
CA PHE A 95 -15.45 -0.67 6.31
C PHE A 95 -16.09 -0.61 4.93
N ASP A 96 -16.47 0.59 4.50
CA ASP A 96 -16.99 0.80 3.15
C ASP A 96 -15.85 0.61 2.14
N ASN A 97 -16.05 -0.29 1.15
CA ASN A 97 -15.03 -0.62 0.14
C ASN A 97 -13.67 -1.01 0.75
N ASP A 98 -13.70 -1.67 1.91
CA ASP A 98 -12.52 -2.09 2.68
C ASP A 98 -11.62 -0.94 3.12
N VAL A 99 -12.16 0.25 3.35
CA VAL A 99 -11.35 1.38 3.81
C VAL A 99 -12.09 2.19 4.87
N GLU A 100 -11.35 2.63 5.88
CA GLU A 100 -11.78 3.62 6.86
C GLU A 100 -10.72 4.71 6.92
N PHE A 101 -11.13 5.95 7.18
CA PHE A 101 -10.26 7.12 7.20
C PHE A 101 -10.30 7.80 8.56
N VAL A 102 -9.15 8.33 8.98
CA VAL A 102 -9.03 9.26 10.11
C VAL A 102 -8.08 10.39 9.74
N GLU A 103 -8.18 11.51 10.45
CA GLU A 103 -7.33 12.68 10.17
C GLU A 103 -5.92 12.52 10.73
N SER A 104 -5.77 11.86 11.87
CA SER A 104 -4.48 11.68 12.53
C SER A 104 -4.44 10.44 13.40
N VAL A 105 -3.22 9.95 13.65
CA VAL A 105 -2.92 8.88 14.60
C VAL A 105 -1.74 9.30 15.47
N ASN A 106 -1.58 8.65 16.61
CA ASN A 106 -0.44 8.88 17.50
C ASN A 106 0.85 8.29 16.89
N ASN A 107 1.98 8.98 17.09
CA ASN A 107 3.29 8.51 16.67
C ASN A 107 3.38 8.20 15.17
N GLU A 108 2.85 9.10 14.34
CA GLU A 108 2.95 8.98 12.89
C GLU A 108 4.40 9.12 12.45
N GLN A 109 4.88 8.12 11.71
CA GLN A 109 6.23 8.07 11.13
C GLN A 109 6.15 8.15 9.62
N SER A 110 7.27 8.42 8.96
CA SER A 110 7.31 8.49 7.50
C SER A 110 8.34 7.52 6.92
N VAL A 111 8.07 7.10 5.70
CA VAL A 111 8.98 6.33 4.85
C VAL A 111 8.95 6.94 3.46
N THR A 112 10.13 7.08 2.83
CA THR A 112 10.25 7.53 1.45
C THR A 112 10.73 6.36 0.59
N LEU A 113 9.97 6.03 -0.44
CA LEU A 113 10.29 4.98 -1.39
C LEU A 113 10.95 5.60 -2.62
N ASN A 114 12.10 5.08 -3.00
CA ASN A 114 12.73 5.35 -4.28
C ASN A 114 12.25 4.32 -5.31
N GLU A 115 12.58 4.54 -6.58
CA GLU A 115 12.22 3.62 -7.67
C GLU A 115 12.61 2.18 -7.32
N GLY A 116 11.67 1.26 -7.43
CA GLY A 116 11.85 -0.16 -7.13
C GLY A 116 11.70 -0.53 -5.65
N GLU A 117 11.59 0.44 -4.76
CA GLU A 117 11.35 0.18 -3.35
C GLU A 117 9.86 0.08 -3.06
N PHE A 118 9.52 -0.75 -2.08
CA PHE A 118 8.12 -0.96 -1.69
C PHE A 118 7.96 -1.03 -0.17
N VAL A 119 6.74 -0.74 0.26
CA VAL A 119 6.30 -0.94 1.64
C VAL A 119 5.02 -1.76 1.65
N VAL A 120 4.94 -2.69 2.59
CA VAL A 120 3.78 -3.57 2.79
C VAL A 120 3.03 -3.13 4.04
N PHE A 121 1.74 -2.90 3.88
CA PHE A 121 0.82 -2.66 5.01
C PHE A 121 -0.18 -3.82 5.09
N TYR A 122 -0.22 -4.44 6.25
CA TYR A 122 -1.16 -5.53 6.54
C TYR A 122 -2.50 -4.99 7.07
N PRO A 123 -3.58 -5.76 7.01
CA PRO A 123 -4.86 -5.33 7.60
C PRO A 123 -4.66 -4.83 9.03
N GLY A 124 -5.31 -3.73 9.36
CA GLY A 124 -5.18 -3.09 10.67
C GLY A 124 -4.02 -2.12 10.83
N GLU A 125 -3.17 -1.97 9.81
CA GLU A 125 -2.07 -1.00 9.85
C GLU A 125 -2.48 0.32 9.22
N TRP A 126 -2.41 1.40 10.02
CA TRP A 126 -2.70 2.76 9.56
C TRP A 126 -1.62 3.28 8.64
N HIS A 127 -2.00 3.86 7.50
CA HIS A 127 -1.05 4.47 6.59
C HIS A 127 -1.67 5.62 5.80
N ARG A 128 -0.83 6.56 5.40
CA ARG A 128 -1.19 7.76 4.63
C ARG A 128 -0.29 7.80 3.39
N PRO A 129 -0.77 7.38 2.22
CA PRO A 129 0.05 7.39 1.01
C PRO A 129 0.08 8.78 0.36
N MET A 130 1.05 8.95 -0.53
CA MET A 130 1.15 10.09 -1.46
C MET A 130 1.15 11.44 -0.75
N VAL A 131 2.10 11.64 0.17
CA VAL A 131 2.21 12.89 0.91
C VAL A 131 3.57 13.56 0.69
N SER A 132 3.58 14.88 0.79
CA SER A 132 4.80 15.68 0.84
C SER A 132 4.56 16.91 1.69
N LYS A 133 5.61 17.69 1.92
CA LYS A 133 5.51 18.88 2.75
C LYS A 133 4.53 19.92 2.18
N SER A 134 4.53 20.10 0.86
CA SER A 134 3.72 21.14 0.19
C SER A 134 2.71 20.58 -0.81
N GLY A 135 2.78 19.30 -1.13
CA GLY A 135 1.96 18.67 -2.17
C GLY A 135 2.43 19.00 -3.58
N GLY A 136 1.80 18.37 -4.57
CA GLY A 136 2.02 18.65 -5.99
C GLY A 136 3.20 17.94 -6.64
N GLN A 137 3.91 17.05 -5.91
CA GLN A 137 4.97 16.26 -6.52
C GLN A 137 4.37 15.09 -7.32
N PRO A 138 4.89 14.80 -8.53
CA PRO A 138 4.34 13.70 -9.33
C PRO A 138 4.65 12.35 -8.69
N ILE A 139 3.65 11.49 -8.67
CA ILE A 139 3.74 10.11 -8.17
C ILE A 139 3.45 9.15 -9.32
N ASN A 140 4.30 8.14 -9.48
CA ASN A 140 4.11 7.05 -10.42
C ASN A 140 4.37 5.73 -9.67
N LYS A 141 3.30 5.00 -9.39
CA LYS A 141 3.35 3.83 -8.51
C LYS A 141 2.32 2.78 -8.92
N VAL A 142 2.46 1.60 -8.36
CA VAL A 142 1.38 0.63 -8.26
C VAL A 142 1.10 0.31 -6.80
N VAL A 143 -0.15 0.02 -6.50
CA VAL A 143 -0.54 -0.62 -5.25
C VAL A 143 -0.94 -2.05 -5.60
N ILE A 144 -0.19 -3.02 -5.06
CA ILE A 144 -0.51 -4.44 -5.22
C ILE A 144 -1.44 -4.79 -4.07
N LYS A 145 -2.64 -5.25 -4.40
CA LYS A 145 -3.67 -5.57 -3.41
C LYS A 145 -3.87 -7.07 -3.36
N ILE A 146 -3.72 -7.63 -2.17
CA ILE A 146 -3.78 -9.07 -1.92
C ILE A 146 -4.82 -9.32 -0.85
N ASP A 147 -5.87 -10.07 -1.17
CA ASP A 147 -6.85 -10.47 -0.16
C ASP A 147 -6.14 -11.32 0.90
N SER A 148 -6.28 -10.91 2.17
CA SER A 148 -5.60 -11.57 3.28
C SER A 148 -5.96 -13.05 3.43
N SER A 149 -7.12 -13.48 2.89
CA SER A 149 -7.49 -14.89 2.87
C SER A 149 -6.54 -15.74 2.04
N LEU A 150 -5.97 -15.18 0.96
CA LEU A 150 -4.93 -15.85 0.17
C LEU A 150 -3.63 -16.03 0.94
N TYR A 151 -3.27 -14.99 1.71
CA TYR A 151 -2.08 -15.01 2.53
C TYR A 151 -2.21 -15.99 3.71
N ASN A 152 -3.36 -15.98 4.38
CA ASN A 152 -3.61 -16.79 5.58
C ASN A 152 -3.91 -18.26 5.27
N SER A 153 -4.26 -18.60 4.02
CA SER A 153 -4.59 -19.98 3.62
C SER A 153 -3.38 -20.82 3.18
N LYS A 154 -2.20 -20.25 3.23
CA LYS A 154 -0.95 -20.89 2.78
C LYS A 154 -0.17 -21.51 3.93
#